data_2d860b869c816b119b457e6643c44db9
#
_entry.id   2d860b869c816b119b457e6643c44db9
#
_cell.length_a   1.000
_cell.length_b   1.000
_cell.length_c   1.000
_cell.angle_alpha   90.00
_cell.angle_beta   90.00
_cell.angle_gamma   90.00
#
_symmetry.space_group_name_H-M   'P 1'
#
loop_
_entity.id
_entity.type
_entity.pdbx_description
1 polymer ?
#
loop_
_entity_poly.entity_id
_entity_poly.type
_entity_poly.pdbx_seq_one_letter_code
_entity_poly.pdbx_strand_id
1 'polypeptide(L)'
;MASIYDFFNENGLFNTVGTDWVMYYDKHSRDFIALPAGSDSDKLIETPYQEEFRSSVWREFYRQLNRDELDLVDRFDEPHGFFTFLHDTGLYRKYEIANRKVSELILEYWQSSNGIVVNMN
;
A
#
# COMPACT_ATOMS: atom_id res chain seq x y z
N MET A 1 16.61 -10.49 0.87
CA MET A 1 15.36 -11.03 0.33
C MET A 1 14.33 -9.92 0.19
N ALA A 2 13.71 -9.79 -0.97
CA ALA A 2 12.65 -8.80 -1.16
C ALA A 2 11.41 -9.21 -0.36
N SER A 3 10.78 -8.24 0.30
CA SER A 3 9.50 -8.44 0.96
C SER A 3 8.37 -8.48 -0.06
N ILE A 4 7.19 -8.93 0.35
CA ILE A 4 6.02 -8.88 -0.52
C ILE A 4 5.66 -7.44 -0.92
N TYR A 5 5.88 -6.48 -0.01
CA TYR A 5 5.69 -5.07 -0.33
C TYR A 5 6.61 -4.63 -1.47
N ASP A 6 7.89 -4.97 -1.37
CA ASP A 6 8.86 -4.63 -2.42
C ASP A 6 8.47 -5.26 -3.75
N PHE A 7 8.05 -6.51 -3.72
CA PHE A 7 7.61 -7.22 -4.93
C PHE A 7 6.40 -6.52 -5.57
N PHE A 8 5.39 -6.15 -4.77
CA PHE A 8 4.22 -5.46 -5.28
C PHE A 8 4.58 -4.09 -5.84
N ASN A 9 5.46 -3.37 -5.14
CA ASN A 9 5.84 -2.01 -5.53
C ASN A 9 6.67 -2.02 -6.82
N GLU A 10 7.63 -2.92 -6.92
CA GLU A 10 8.50 -3.04 -8.10
C GLU A 10 7.74 -3.48 -9.35
N ASN A 11 6.70 -4.28 -9.20
CA ASN A 11 5.93 -4.81 -10.32
C ASN A 11 4.61 -4.08 -10.55
N GLY A 12 4.33 -3.02 -9.81
CA GLY A 12 3.12 -2.23 -9.98
C GLY A 12 1.84 -3.01 -9.75
N LEU A 13 1.80 -3.86 -8.72
CA LEU A 13 0.69 -4.78 -8.49
C LEU A 13 -0.42 -4.24 -7.61
N PHE A 14 -0.24 -3.09 -6.97
CA PHE A 14 -1.31 -2.45 -6.23
C PHE A 14 -2.34 -1.83 -7.16
N ASN A 15 -3.60 -1.94 -6.77
CA ASN A 15 -4.66 -1.26 -7.48
C ASN A 15 -4.77 0.19 -7.05
N THR A 16 -5.31 1.02 -7.93
CA THR A 16 -5.60 2.44 -7.69
C THR A 16 -7.06 2.71 -8.07
N VAL A 17 -7.78 3.41 -7.20
CA VAL A 17 -9.18 3.74 -7.44
C VAL A 17 -9.30 4.63 -8.69
N GLY A 18 -10.32 4.36 -9.52
CA GLY A 18 -10.63 5.19 -10.68
C GLY A 18 -9.93 4.84 -11.96
N THR A 19 -9.16 3.75 -11.99
CA THR A 19 -8.55 3.27 -13.24
C THR A 19 -9.51 2.35 -14.00
N ASP A 20 -9.38 2.34 -15.33
CA ASP A 20 -10.19 1.46 -16.19
C ASP A 20 -9.72 0.01 -16.14
N TRP A 21 -8.51 -0.22 -15.66
CA TRP A 21 -7.92 -1.54 -15.55
C TRP A 21 -7.71 -1.90 -14.08
N VAL A 22 -7.98 -3.17 -13.76
CA VAL A 22 -7.84 -3.69 -12.40
C VAL A 22 -6.83 -4.83 -12.42
N MET A 23 -5.93 -4.81 -11.45
CA MET A 23 -4.97 -5.89 -11.25
C MET A 23 -5.62 -7.00 -10.44
N TYR A 24 -5.54 -8.23 -10.95
CA TYR A 24 -6.05 -9.42 -10.30
C TYR A 24 -4.93 -10.43 -10.10
N TYR A 25 -5.10 -11.27 -9.08
CA TYR A 25 -4.33 -12.49 -8.92
C TYR A 25 -5.20 -13.65 -9.41
N ASP A 26 -4.71 -14.42 -10.38
CA ASP A 26 -5.40 -15.59 -10.90
C ASP A 26 -4.98 -16.82 -10.12
N LYS A 27 -5.91 -17.40 -9.37
CA LYS A 27 -5.65 -18.59 -8.55
C LYS A 27 -5.26 -19.82 -9.38
N HIS A 28 -5.73 -19.89 -10.61
CA HIS A 28 -5.47 -21.04 -11.48
C HIS A 28 -4.06 -21.02 -12.04
N SER A 29 -3.67 -19.90 -12.66
CA SER A 29 -2.33 -19.74 -13.21
C SER A 29 -1.28 -19.35 -12.15
N ARG A 30 -1.73 -18.88 -10.99
CA ARG A 30 -0.88 -18.38 -9.90
C ARG A 30 -0.03 -17.19 -10.35
N ASP A 31 -0.64 -16.32 -11.11
CA ASP A 31 0.03 -15.15 -11.68
C ASP A 31 -0.89 -13.94 -11.62
N PHE A 32 -0.31 -12.77 -11.82
CA PHE A 32 -1.05 -11.51 -11.83
C PHE A 32 -1.45 -11.15 -13.25
N ILE A 33 -2.65 -10.60 -13.39
CA ILE A 33 -3.17 -10.18 -14.69
C ILE A 33 -3.97 -8.89 -14.54
N ALA A 34 -3.75 -7.94 -15.45
CA ALA A 34 -4.53 -6.71 -15.52
C ALA A 34 -5.67 -6.91 -16.52
N LEU A 35 -6.90 -6.66 -16.08
CA LEU A 35 -8.10 -6.80 -16.90
C LEU A 35 -8.95 -5.54 -16.80
N PRO A 36 -9.83 -5.30 -17.80
CA PRO A 36 -10.77 -4.17 -17.70
C PRO A 36 -11.62 -4.23 -16.45
N ALA A 37 -11.94 -3.07 -15.88
CA ALA A 37 -12.82 -2.98 -14.73
C ALA A 37 -14.18 -3.65 -15.04
N GLY A 38 -14.71 -4.37 -14.06
CA GLY A 38 -15.94 -5.12 -14.23
C GLY A 38 -15.77 -6.55 -14.69
N SER A 39 -14.52 -6.98 -14.94
CA SER A 39 -14.23 -8.39 -15.20
C SER A 39 -14.54 -9.22 -13.95
N ASP A 40 -15.20 -10.34 -14.15
CA ASP A 40 -15.65 -11.19 -13.04
C ASP A 40 -15.28 -12.64 -13.32
N SER A 41 -14.74 -13.31 -12.30
CA SER A 41 -14.44 -14.73 -12.31
C SER A 41 -14.17 -15.18 -10.89
N ASP A 42 -14.66 -16.38 -10.55
CA ASP A 42 -14.40 -16.99 -9.24
C ASP A 42 -12.92 -17.27 -8.98
N LYS A 43 -12.11 -17.26 -10.02
CA LYS A 43 -10.67 -17.54 -9.94
C LYS A 43 -9.84 -16.28 -9.77
N LEU A 44 -10.42 -15.09 -9.92
CA LEU A 44 -9.72 -13.82 -9.87
C LEU A 44 -9.94 -13.14 -8.53
N ILE A 45 -8.86 -12.63 -7.95
CA ILE A 45 -8.89 -11.89 -6.70
C ILE A 45 -8.27 -10.52 -6.97
N GLU A 46 -9.02 -9.45 -6.69
CA GLU A 46 -8.46 -8.11 -6.80
C GLU A 46 -7.31 -7.93 -5.81
N THR A 47 -6.21 -7.33 -6.25
CA THR A 47 -5.13 -6.95 -5.35
C THR A 47 -5.55 -5.76 -4.50
N PRO A 48 -4.88 -5.52 -3.36
CA PRO A 48 -5.27 -4.40 -2.49
C PRO A 48 -5.15 -3.05 -3.19
N TYR A 49 -6.05 -2.13 -2.83
CA TYR A 49 -6.06 -0.75 -3.31
C TYR A 49 -5.27 0.13 -2.35
N GLN A 50 -4.33 0.90 -2.87
CA GLN A 50 -3.48 1.77 -2.06
C GLN A 50 -4.30 2.74 -1.21
N GLU A 51 -5.41 3.24 -1.75
CA GLU A 51 -6.27 4.21 -1.07
C GLU A 51 -6.93 3.64 0.18
N GLU A 52 -7.15 2.32 0.24
CA GLU A 52 -7.84 1.68 1.35
C GLU A 52 -7.03 1.67 2.64
N PHE A 53 -5.70 1.77 2.55
CA PHE A 53 -4.87 1.71 3.75
C PHE A 53 -4.15 3.01 4.10
N ARG A 54 -4.51 4.13 3.45
CA ARG A 54 -3.92 5.44 3.78
C ARG A 54 -4.14 5.85 5.22
N SER A 55 -5.36 5.64 5.75
CA SER A 55 -5.66 5.99 7.13
C SER A 55 -4.88 5.15 8.12
N SER A 56 -4.62 3.88 7.80
CA SER A 56 -3.80 3.00 8.63
C SER A 56 -2.33 3.42 8.62
N VAL A 57 -1.83 3.86 7.47
CA VAL A 57 -0.47 4.41 7.35
C VAL A 57 -0.34 5.67 8.21
N TRP A 58 -1.31 6.58 8.11
CA TRP A 58 -1.33 7.80 8.93
C TRP A 58 -1.30 7.48 10.42
N ARG A 59 -2.14 6.54 10.85
CA ARG A 59 -2.21 6.15 12.26
C ARG A 59 -0.87 5.62 12.75
N GLU A 60 -0.24 4.75 11.98
CA GLU A 60 1.07 4.20 12.32
C GLU A 60 2.16 5.27 12.31
N PHE A 61 2.10 6.20 11.35
CA PHE A 61 3.02 7.32 11.29
C PHE A 61 2.91 8.18 12.54
N TYR A 62 1.68 8.58 12.93
CA TYR A 62 1.44 9.36 14.13
C TYR A 62 1.99 8.67 15.39
N ARG A 63 1.87 7.37 15.48
CA ARG A 63 2.38 6.63 16.63
C ARG A 63 3.90 6.72 16.79
N GLN A 64 4.62 6.98 15.71
CA GLN A 64 6.08 7.06 15.73
C GLN A 64 6.60 8.46 16.04
N LEU A 65 5.72 9.46 16.12
CA LEU A 65 6.11 10.85 16.31
C LEU A 65 6.18 11.22 17.79
N ASN A 66 7.18 12.03 18.15
CA ASN A 66 7.23 12.65 19.45
C ASN A 66 6.33 13.90 19.47
N ARG A 67 6.22 14.56 20.63
CA ARG A 67 5.33 15.71 20.79
C ARG A 67 5.64 16.86 19.83
N ASP A 68 6.91 17.20 19.68
CA ASP A 68 7.32 18.31 18.80
C ASP A 68 7.02 17.97 17.33
N GLU A 69 7.25 16.73 16.93
CA GLU A 69 6.95 16.27 15.58
C GLU A 69 5.45 16.26 15.30
N LEU A 70 4.64 15.84 16.28
CA LEU A 70 3.18 15.89 16.16
C LEU A 70 2.70 17.34 15.98
N ASP A 71 3.26 18.29 16.71
CA ASP A 71 2.91 19.69 16.57
C ASP A 71 3.25 20.21 15.14
N LEU A 72 4.37 19.79 14.60
CA LEU A 72 4.77 20.17 13.23
C LEU A 72 3.76 19.63 12.20
N VAL A 73 3.40 18.37 12.32
CA VAL A 73 2.46 17.73 11.38
C VAL A 73 1.06 18.33 11.51
N ASP A 74 0.61 18.62 12.72
CA ASP A 74 -0.73 19.17 12.95
C ASP A 74 -0.86 20.59 12.41
N ARG A 75 0.25 21.33 12.27
CA ARG A 75 0.25 22.69 11.69
C ARG A 75 0.32 22.68 10.17
N PHE A 76 0.64 21.55 9.57
CA PHE A 76 0.73 21.45 8.11
C PHE A 76 -0.68 21.29 7.54
N ASP A 77 -1.13 22.24 6.76
CA ASP A 77 -2.46 22.25 6.17
C ASP A 77 -2.49 22.40 4.65
N GLU A 78 -1.32 22.41 4.01
CA GLU A 78 -1.26 22.51 2.56
C GLU A 78 -1.55 21.15 1.90
N PRO A 79 -2.51 21.11 0.96
CA PRO A 79 -2.85 19.83 0.28
C PRO A 79 -1.73 19.36 -0.65
N HIS A 80 -0.83 20.24 -1.06
CA HIS A 80 0.29 19.92 -1.93
C HIS A 80 1.60 20.09 -1.16
N GLY A 81 2.62 19.33 -1.55
CA GLY A 81 3.94 19.44 -0.96
C GLY A 81 4.13 18.68 0.34
N PHE A 82 3.24 17.72 0.66
CA PHE A 82 3.38 16.92 1.87
C PHE A 82 4.72 16.17 1.90
N PHE A 83 5.12 15.57 0.81
CA PHE A 83 6.41 14.87 0.75
C PHE A 83 7.59 15.83 0.88
N THR A 84 7.50 17.04 0.32
CA THR A 84 8.50 18.07 0.52
C THR A 84 8.60 18.44 2.00
N PHE A 85 7.45 18.61 2.66
CA PHE A 85 7.39 18.87 4.09
C PHE A 85 8.06 17.74 4.89
N LEU A 86 7.79 16.49 4.56
CA LEU A 86 8.40 15.35 5.23
C LEU A 86 9.93 15.36 5.10
N HIS A 87 10.44 15.67 3.90
CA HIS A 87 11.87 15.76 3.67
C HIS A 87 12.50 16.91 4.43
N ASP A 88 11.85 18.10 4.39
CA ASP A 88 12.37 19.31 5.03
C ASP A 88 12.42 19.18 6.55
N THR A 89 11.51 18.43 7.14
CA THR A 89 11.44 18.23 8.60
C THR A 89 12.19 16.99 9.07
N GLY A 90 12.69 16.16 8.14
CA GLY A 90 13.35 14.90 8.48
C GLY A 90 12.40 13.78 8.88
N LEU A 91 11.10 13.95 8.63
CA LEU A 91 10.08 12.95 9.02
C LEU A 91 9.80 11.91 7.94
N TYR A 92 10.38 12.06 6.75
CA TYR A 92 10.12 11.16 5.62
C TYR A 92 10.43 9.71 5.96
N ARG A 93 11.54 9.47 6.66
CA ARG A 93 11.92 8.10 7.02
C ARG A 93 10.89 7.43 7.92
N LYS A 94 10.33 8.16 8.89
CA LYS A 94 9.28 7.63 9.77
C LYS A 94 8.02 7.31 8.99
N TYR A 95 7.66 8.16 8.04
CA TYR A 95 6.53 7.89 7.15
C TYR A 95 6.77 6.65 6.30
N GLU A 96 7.95 6.52 5.71
CA GLU A 96 8.31 5.37 4.88
C GLU A 96 8.25 4.07 5.69
N ILE A 97 8.77 4.08 6.93
CA ILE A 97 8.70 2.92 7.82
C ILE A 97 7.24 2.55 8.11
N ALA A 98 6.40 3.54 8.40
CA ALA A 98 4.97 3.32 8.65
C ALA A 98 4.28 2.73 7.43
N ASN A 99 4.55 3.28 6.25
CA ASN A 99 3.96 2.82 5.00
C ASN A 99 4.35 1.36 4.71
N ARG A 100 5.62 1.03 4.85
CA ARG A 100 6.11 -0.33 4.65
C ARG A 100 5.48 -1.31 5.63
N LYS A 101 5.45 -0.97 6.90
CA LYS A 101 4.89 -1.83 7.95
C LYS A 101 3.41 -2.13 7.70
N VAL A 102 2.61 -1.10 7.44
CA VAL A 102 1.19 -1.25 7.18
C VAL A 102 0.95 -2.06 5.91
N SER A 103 1.68 -1.75 4.85
CA SER A 103 1.54 -2.44 3.56
C SER A 103 1.87 -3.93 3.68
N GLU A 104 2.93 -4.29 4.43
CA GLU A 104 3.27 -5.70 4.67
C GLU A 104 2.15 -6.44 5.38
N LEU A 105 1.58 -5.83 6.43
CA LEU A 105 0.49 -6.44 7.19
C LEU A 105 -0.76 -6.63 6.33
N ILE A 106 -1.09 -5.65 5.49
CA ILE A 106 -2.24 -5.73 4.60
C ILE A 106 -2.04 -6.83 3.56
N LEU A 107 -0.84 -6.92 2.98
CA LEU A 107 -0.55 -7.95 1.99
C LEU A 107 -0.54 -9.35 2.60
N GLU A 108 -0.03 -9.50 3.82
CA GLU A 108 -0.10 -10.77 4.54
C GLU A 108 -1.55 -11.18 4.80
N TYR A 109 -2.38 -10.23 5.26
CA TYR A 109 -3.79 -10.46 5.51
C TYR A 109 -4.53 -10.82 4.23
N TRP A 110 -4.25 -10.10 3.13
CA TRP A 110 -4.86 -10.36 1.83
C TRP A 110 -4.57 -11.77 1.35
N GLN A 111 -3.33 -12.21 1.49
CA GLN A 111 -2.96 -13.58 1.11
C GLN A 111 -3.68 -14.61 1.98
N SER A 112 -3.61 -14.46 3.30
CA SER A 112 -4.18 -15.45 4.21
C SER A 112 -5.70 -15.51 4.12
N SER A 113 -6.38 -14.37 3.94
CA SER A 113 -7.84 -14.34 3.84
C SER A 113 -8.35 -14.94 2.53
N ASN A 114 -7.51 -14.97 1.49
CA ASN A 114 -7.86 -15.58 0.21
C ASN A 114 -7.26 -16.97 0.01
N GLY A 115 -6.53 -17.47 0.99
CA GLY A 115 -5.92 -18.81 0.94
C GLY A 115 -4.85 -18.94 -0.13
N ILE A 116 -4.10 -17.88 -0.39
CA ILE A 116 -3.06 -17.86 -1.41
C ILE A 116 -1.70 -17.53 -0.82
N VAL A 117 -0.66 -17.94 -1.53
CA VAL A 117 0.73 -17.54 -1.25
C VAL A 117 1.33 -17.08 -2.56
N VAL A 118 1.72 -15.81 -2.61
CA VAL A 118 2.29 -15.22 -3.82
C VAL A 118 3.71 -15.75 -4.04
N ASN A 119 3.98 -16.23 -5.25
CA ASN A 119 5.31 -16.64 -5.66
C ASN A 119 6.08 -15.41 -6.14
N MET A 120 7.15 -15.06 -5.44
CA MET A 120 7.95 -13.87 -5.72
C MET A 120 9.21 -14.17 -6.56
N ASN A 121 9.35 -15.38 -7.04
CA ASN A 121 10.48 -15.77 -7.87
C ASN A 121 10.23 -15.51 -9.35
#